data_9425ebaa5158f537aa614d14401a1bcc
#
_entry.id   9425ebaa5158f537aa614d14401a1bcc
#
_cell.length_a   1.000
_cell.length_b   1.000
_cell.length_c   1.000
_cell.angle_alpha   90.00
_cell.angle_beta   90.00
_cell.angle_gamma   90.00
#
_symmetry.space_group_name_H-M   'P 1'
#
loop_
_entity.id
_entity.type
_entity.pdbx_description
1 polymer ?
#
loop_
_entity_poly.entity_id
_entity_poly.type
_entity_poly.pdbx_seq_one_letter_code
_entity_poly.pdbx_strand_id
1 'polypeptide(L)'
;SGSLAEFLAGSGSKIRLLGSLGRREVSKLLVGASAGLVTYLPMPNHVEALPTKIFEYMAAGLPVIASNFPLWREIVEGGECGRCVDPSDPRAIAAAIDEIVGNPELARRMGSNGRRLVEERYNWAIEERTLLDLYQELEKSP
;
A
#
# COMPACT_ATOMS: atom_id res chain seq x y z
N SER A 1 -14.62 7.88 12.45
CA SER A 1 -15.55 8.26 13.49
C SER A 1 -14.87 8.47 14.83
N GLY A 2 -15.54 9.18 15.75
CA GLY A 2 -15.04 9.42 17.09
C GLY A 2 -14.74 8.14 17.86
N SER A 3 -15.51 7.08 17.62
CA SER A 3 -15.33 5.80 18.31
C SER A 3 -14.01 5.14 18.00
N LEU A 4 -13.52 5.24 16.77
CA LEU A 4 -12.21 4.70 16.41
C LEU A 4 -11.09 5.49 17.08
N ALA A 5 -11.18 6.81 17.03
CA ALA A 5 -10.18 7.67 17.66
C ALA A 5 -10.14 7.46 19.18
N GLU A 6 -11.30 7.33 19.81
CA GLU A 6 -11.40 7.05 21.24
C GLU A 6 -10.80 5.70 21.60
N PHE A 7 -11.08 4.67 20.78
CA PHE A 7 -10.51 3.33 20.99
C PHE A 7 -8.99 3.35 20.92
N LEU A 8 -8.43 3.98 19.90
CA LEU A 8 -6.99 4.07 19.74
C LEU A 8 -6.31 4.85 20.88
N ALA A 9 -6.93 5.94 21.31
CA ALA A 9 -6.42 6.72 22.43
C ALA A 9 -6.44 5.95 23.74
N GLY A 10 -7.52 5.19 23.98
CA GLY A 10 -7.69 4.42 25.21
C GLY A 10 -6.87 3.14 25.28
N SER A 11 -6.44 2.61 24.14
CA SER A 11 -5.70 1.34 24.09
C SER A 11 -4.20 1.48 24.27
N GLY A 12 -3.69 2.70 24.38
CA GLY A 12 -2.24 2.93 24.39
C GLY A 12 -1.57 2.56 23.09
N SER A 13 -2.32 2.53 22.01
CA SER A 13 -1.85 2.12 20.70
C SER A 13 -0.80 3.07 20.15
N LYS A 14 0.16 2.51 19.40
CA LYS A 14 1.17 3.27 18.66
C LYS A 14 0.65 3.74 17.30
N ILE A 15 -0.62 3.54 17.02
CA ILE A 15 -1.27 3.96 15.78
C ILE A 15 -1.61 5.45 15.89
N ARG A 16 -1.28 6.19 14.84
CA ARG A 16 -1.57 7.62 14.75
C ARG A 16 -2.48 7.87 13.57
N LEU A 17 -3.60 8.52 13.82
CA LEU A 17 -4.51 8.96 12.77
C LEU A 17 -4.11 10.38 12.37
N LEU A 18 -3.65 10.52 11.13
CA LEU A 18 -3.14 11.81 10.64
C LEU A 18 -4.18 12.62 9.87
N GLY A 19 -5.35 12.04 9.65
CA GLY A 19 -6.40 12.70 8.88
C GLY A 19 -6.08 12.79 7.40
N SER A 20 -6.71 13.73 6.72
CA SER A 20 -6.46 13.96 5.31
C SER A 20 -5.16 14.75 5.13
N LEU A 21 -4.25 14.20 4.34
CA LEU A 21 -2.96 14.82 4.06
C LEU A 21 -2.84 15.11 2.57
N GLY A 22 -2.15 16.19 2.24
CA GLY A 22 -1.81 16.51 0.88
C GLY A 22 -0.74 15.57 0.33
N ARG A 23 -0.54 15.60 -0.97
CA ARG A 23 0.42 14.74 -1.65
C ARG A 23 1.84 14.92 -1.13
N ARG A 24 2.23 16.15 -0.82
CA ARG A 24 3.57 16.46 -0.31
C ARG A 24 3.81 15.85 1.07
N GLU A 25 2.82 15.93 1.94
CA GLU A 25 2.90 15.38 3.29
C GLU A 25 2.95 13.86 3.25
N VAL A 26 2.18 13.22 2.39
CA VAL A 26 2.21 11.77 2.19
C VAL A 26 3.58 11.33 1.69
N SER A 27 4.15 12.04 0.72
CA SER A 27 5.48 11.73 0.19
C SER A 27 6.54 11.76 1.29
N LYS A 28 6.47 12.75 2.18
CA LYS A 28 7.41 12.86 3.30
C LYS A 28 7.28 11.68 4.27
N LEU A 29 6.05 11.26 4.54
CA LEU A 29 5.81 10.11 5.41
C LEU A 29 6.35 8.82 4.79
N LEU A 30 6.19 8.64 3.49
CA LEU A 30 6.66 7.44 2.80
C LEU A 30 8.17 7.31 2.85
N VAL A 31 8.89 8.42 2.78
CA VAL A 31 10.36 8.40 2.87
C VAL A 31 10.84 7.80 4.19
N GLY A 32 10.13 8.05 5.28
CA GLY A 32 10.50 7.54 6.59
C GLY A 32 9.82 6.23 6.99
N ALA A 33 8.96 5.69 6.14
CA ALA A 33 8.21 4.48 6.46
C ALA A 33 9.04 3.22 6.22
N SER A 34 8.68 2.14 6.92
CA SER A 34 9.35 0.83 6.78
C SER A 34 8.62 -0.10 5.85
N ALA A 35 7.33 0.08 5.67
CA ALA A 35 6.49 -0.71 4.76
C ALA A 35 5.18 0.00 4.51
N GLY A 36 4.50 -0.34 3.43
CA GLY A 36 3.17 0.14 3.12
C GLY A 36 2.15 -0.99 3.20
N LEU A 37 0.99 -0.71 3.79
CA LEU A 37 -0.08 -1.70 3.94
C LEU A 37 -1.26 -1.38 3.04
N VAL A 38 -1.72 -2.39 2.29
CA VAL A 38 -2.92 -2.33 1.46
C VAL A 38 -3.73 -3.60 1.73
N THR A 39 -4.34 -3.66 2.90
CA THR A 39 -5.03 -4.85 3.40
C THR A 39 -6.55 -4.72 3.31
N TYR A 40 -7.05 -4.46 2.11
CA TYR A 40 -8.47 -4.34 1.85
C TYR A 40 -9.16 -5.69 1.99
N LEU A 41 -10.38 -5.66 2.57
CA LEU A 41 -11.20 -6.86 2.67
C LEU A 41 -11.71 -7.30 1.29
N PRO A 42 -12.08 -8.58 1.13
CA PRO A 42 -12.48 -9.11 -0.17
C PRO A 42 -13.88 -8.67 -0.59
N MET A 43 -13.99 -7.44 -1.04
CA MET A 43 -15.20 -6.90 -1.65
C MET A 43 -15.05 -6.98 -3.17
N PRO A 44 -16.12 -7.17 -3.94
CA PRO A 44 -16.01 -7.31 -5.40
C PRO A 44 -15.22 -6.20 -6.07
N ASN A 45 -15.40 -4.96 -5.62
CA ASN A 45 -14.68 -3.82 -6.18
C ASN A 45 -13.21 -3.75 -5.75
N HIS A 46 -12.80 -4.52 -4.74
CA HIS A 46 -11.41 -4.58 -4.30
C HIS A 46 -10.63 -5.71 -4.95
N VAL A 47 -11.25 -6.88 -5.09
CA VAL A 47 -10.58 -8.08 -5.57
C VAL A 47 -10.06 -7.91 -7.01
N GLU A 48 -10.84 -7.28 -7.86
CA GLU A 48 -10.49 -7.07 -9.28
C GLU A 48 -9.79 -5.75 -9.56
N ALA A 49 -9.76 -4.83 -8.58
CA ALA A 49 -9.12 -3.53 -8.74
C ALA A 49 -7.63 -3.62 -8.45
N LEU A 50 -6.86 -2.74 -9.11
CA LEU A 50 -5.45 -2.53 -8.79
C LEU A 50 -5.35 -1.18 -8.08
N PRO A 51 -5.19 -1.15 -6.75
CA PRO A 51 -5.10 0.12 -6.05
C PRO A 51 -3.79 0.82 -6.38
N THR A 52 -3.87 2.11 -6.65
CA THR A 52 -2.70 2.93 -6.95
C THR A 52 -1.71 2.93 -5.80
N LYS A 53 -2.18 2.72 -4.57
CA LYS A 53 -1.31 2.68 -3.38
C LYS A 53 -0.22 1.63 -3.48
N ILE A 54 -0.50 0.46 -4.07
CA ILE A 54 0.52 -0.56 -4.26
C ILE A 54 1.69 0.01 -5.06
N PHE A 55 1.38 0.68 -6.17
CA PHE A 55 2.40 1.25 -7.04
C PHE A 55 3.10 2.46 -6.40
N GLU A 56 2.37 3.25 -5.62
CA GLU A 56 2.96 4.36 -4.88
C GLU A 56 3.99 3.90 -3.86
N TYR A 57 3.70 2.83 -3.11
CA TYR A 57 4.65 2.23 -2.18
C TYR A 57 5.86 1.66 -2.91
N MET A 58 5.62 0.95 -4.01
CA MET A 58 6.70 0.40 -4.83
C MET A 58 7.60 1.52 -5.36
N ALA A 59 7.01 2.60 -5.87
CA ALA A 59 7.76 3.74 -6.39
C ALA A 59 8.59 4.41 -5.29
N ALA A 60 8.10 4.39 -4.05
CA ALA A 60 8.82 4.95 -2.90
C ALA A 60 9.92 4.00 -2.38
N GLY A 61 10.05 2.81 -2.94
CA GLY A 61 11.03 1.82 -2.49
C GLY A 61 10.65 1.14 -1.20
N LEU A 62 9.35 1.06 -0.90
CA LEU A 62 8.87 0.43 0.32
C LEU A 62 8.39 -0.99 0.03
N PRO A 63 8.69 -1.94 0.95
CA PRO A 63 8.03 -3.25 0.90
C PRO A 63 6.52 -3.08 1.03
N VAL A 64 5.76 -3.91 0.32
CA VAL A 64 4.30 -3.84 0.33
C VAL A 64 3.73 -5.05 1.06
N ILE A 65 2.80 -4.80 1.97
CA ILE A 65 2.01 -5.86 2.60
C ILE A 65 0.58 -5.67 2.09
N ALA A 66 0.11 -6.60 1.28
CA ALA A 66 -1.15 -6.48 0.57
C ALA A 66 -2.07 -7.65 0.83
N SER A 67 -3.35 -7.47 0.53
CA SER A 67 -4.31 -8.57 0.56
C SER A 67 -3.92 -9.64 -0.46
N ASN A 68 -4.24 -10.89 -0.16
CA ASN A 68 -3.85 -12.05 -0.98
C ASN A 68 -4.75 -12.29 -2.19
N PHE A 69 -5.25 -11.23 -2.80
CA PHE A 69 -6.03 -11.33 -4.03
C PHE A 69 -5.13 -11.77 -5.19
N PRO A 70 -5.62 -12.62 -6.10
CA PRO A 70 -4.77 -13.19 -7.14
C PRO A 70 -3.96 -12.18 -7.95
N LEU A 71 -4.58 -11.10 -8.38
CA LEU A 71 -3.90 -10.07 -9.16
C LEU A 71 -2.83 -9.35 -8.33
N TRP A 72 -3.13 -9.07 -7.06
CA TRP A 72 -2.18 -8.40 -6.17
C TRP A 72 -1.00 -9.29 -5.83
N ARG A 73 -1.25 -10.59 -5.65
CA ARG A 73 -0.18 -11.57 -5.42
C ARG A 73 0.78 -11.65 -6.60
N GLU A 74 0.25 -11.59 -7.80
CA GLU A 74 1.06 -11.62 -9.01
C GLU A 74 2.05 -10.47 -9.04
N ILE A 75 1.62 -9.28 -8.62
CA ILE A 75 2.46 -8.09 -8.60
C ILE A 75 3.42 -8.11 -7.40
N VAL A 76 2.88 -8.32 -6.20
CA VAL A 76 3.63 -8.15 -4.95
C VAL A 76 4.55 -9.34 -4.68
N GLU A 77 4.03 -10.54 -4.70
CA GLU A 77 4.83 -11.74 -4.47
C GLU A 77 5.60 -12.15 -5.71
N GLY A 78 4.96 -12.08 -6.88
CA GLY A 78 5.63 -12.36 -8.14
C GLY A 78 6.78 -11.41 -8.42
N GLY A 79 6.65 -10.17 -7.99
CA GLY A 79 7.71 -9.17 -8.11
C GLY A 79 8.72 -9.19 -6.96
N GLU A 80 8.52 -10.05 -5.99
CA GLU A 80 9.37 -10.14 -4.78
C GLU A 80 9.57 -8.79 -4.09
N CYS A 81 8.50 -8.00 -4.06
CA CYS A 81 8.53 -6.66 -3.47
C CYS A 81 7.66 -6.54 -2.22
N GLY A 82 7.16 -7.65 -1.69
CA GLY A 82 6.38 -7.63 -0.47
C GLY A 82 5.80 -9.00 -0.11
N ARG A 83 4.78 -8.96 0.71
CA ARG A 83 4.04 -10.15 1.17
C ARG A 83 2.55 -9.93 0.96
N CYS A 84 1.85 -10.99 0.61
CA CYS A 84 0.39 -10.99 0.58
C CYS A 84 -0.13 -11.82 1.74
N VAL A 85 -1.19 -11.33 2.38
CA VAL A 85 -1.75 -11.93 3.58
C VAL A 85 -3.27 -11.95 3.48
N ASP A 86 -3.89 -12.80 4.29
CA ASP A 86 -5.34 -12.77 4.47
C ASP A 86 -5.69 -11.48 5.21
N PRO A 87 -6.42 -10.55 4.58
CA PRO A 87 -6.71 -9.25 5.20
C PRO A 87 -7.63 -9.34 6.42
N SER A 88 -8.29 -10.47 6.63
CA SER A 88 -9.14 -10.71 7.79
C SER A 88 -8.38 -11.32 8.96
N ASP A 89 -7.10 -11.63 8.79
CA ASP A 89 -6.28 -12.27 9.82
C ASP A 89 -5.24 -11.29 10.37
N PRO A 90 -5.52 -10.65 11.52
CA PRO A 90 -4.58 -9.71 12.13
C PRO A 90 -3.22 -10.32 12.48
N ARG A 91 -3.19 -11.62 12.79
CA ARG A 91 -1.93 -12.29 13.13
C ARG A 91 -1.05 -12.44 11.91
N ALA A 92 -1.63 -12.73 10.75
CA ALA A 92 -0.87 -12.83 9.51
C ALA A 92 -0.30 -11.46 9.11
N ILE A 93 -1.08 -10.41 9.29
CA ILE A 93 -0.63 -9.04 9.03
C ILE A 93 0.53 -8.69 9.95
N ALA A 94 0.38 -8.96 11.24
CA ALA A 94 1.42 -8.68 12.23
C ALA A 94 2.69 -9.46 11.95
N ALA A 95 2.57 -10.73 11.57
CA ALA A 95 3.72 -11.58 11.25
C ALA A 95 4.48 -11.03 10.04
N ALA A 96 3.77 -10.57 9.02
CA ALA A 96 4.40 -9.97 7.84
C ALA A 96 5.14 -8.68 8.19
N ILE A 97 4.54 -7.85 9.03
CA ILE A 97 5.18 -6.61 9.50
C ILE A 97 6.47 -6.95 10.27
N ASP A 98 6.38 -7.90 11.20
CA ASP A 98 7.53 -8.30 12.01
C ASP A 98 8.66 -8.88 11.16
N GLU A 99 8.33 -9.68 10.17
CA GLU A 99 9.32 -10.25 9.25
C GLU A 99 10.09 -9.15 8.52
N ILE A 100 9.37 -8.18 7.99
CA ILE A 100 9.98 -7.11 7.19
C ILE A 100 10.74 -6.12 8.08
N VAL A 101 10.13 -5.69 9.17
CA VAL A 101 10.76 -4.73 10.08
C VAL A 101 11.97 -5.35 10.79
N GLY A 102 11.88 -6.63 11.10
CA GLY A 102 12.98 -7.35 11.77
C GLY A 102 14.12 -7.77 10.84
N ASN A 103 13.99 -7.55 9.54
CA ASN A 103 15.01 -7.94 8.56
C ASN A 103 15.28 -6.80 7.57
N PRO A 104 16.14 -5.83 7.94
CA PRO A 104 16.41 -4.66 7.09
C PRO A 104 16.94 -5.01 5.69
N GLU A 105 17.68 -6.10 5.56
CA GLU A 105 18.20 -6.52 4.28
C GLU A 105 17.11 -7.04 3.35
N LEU A 106 16.18 -7.80 3.89
CA LEU A 106 15.00 -8.25 3.15
C LEU A 106 14.16 -7.05 2.73
N ALA A 107 13.92 -6.12 3.65
CA ALA A 107 13.15 -4.91 3.36
C ALA A 107 13.78 -4.09 2.23
N ARG A 108 15.10 -3.94 2.26
CA ARG A 108 15.82 -3.20 1.22
C ARG A 108 15.70 -3.89 -0.14
N ARG A 109 15.81 -5.20 -0.17
CA ARG A 109 15.68 -6.00 -1.38
C ARG A 109 14.28 -5.88 -1.98
N MET A 110 13.27 -6.00 -1.14
CA MET A 110 11.87 -5.84 -1.55
C MET A 110 11.61 -4.44 -2.09
N GLY A 111 12.10 -3.43 -1.40
CA GLY A 111 11.94 -2.04 -1.83
C GLY A 111 12.61 -1.77 -3.18
N SER A 112 13.83 -2.28 -3.36
CA SER A 112 14.56 -2.13 -4.62
C SER A 112 13.86 -2.85 -5.77
N ASN A 113 13.35 -4.05 -5.52
CA ASN A 113 12.61 -4.81 -6.52
C ASN A 113 11.36 -4.06 -6.96
N GLY A 114 10.59 -3.53 -5.99
CA GLY A 114 9.37 -2.79 -6.29
C GLY A 114 9.63 -1.54 -7.10
N ARG A 115 10.63 -0.77 -6.71
CA ARG A 115 10.99 0.46 -7.41
C ARG A 115 11.43 0.18 -8.85
N ARG A 116 12.24 -0.84 -9.04
CA ARG A 116 12.68 -1.25 -10.38
C ARG A 116 11.49 -1.66 -11.26
N LEU A 117 10.55 -2.44 -10.70
CA LEU A 117 9.38 -2.88 -11.44
C LEU A 117 8.50 -1.72 -11.87
N VAL A 118 8.31 -0.73 -11.01
CA VAL A 118 7.54 0.46 -11.37
C VAL A 118 8.22 1.21 -12.52
N GLU A 119 9.53 1.37 -12.44
CA GLU A 119 10.29 2.08 -13.47
C GLU A 119 10.27 1.33 -14.82
N GLU A 120 10.36 0.00 -14.78
CA GLU A 120 10.47 -0.81 -15.99
C GLU A 120 9.14 -1.30 -16.58
N ARG A 121 8.14 -1.60 -15.72
CA ARG A 121 6.92 -2.28 -16.16
C ARG A 121 5.63 -1.57 -15.81
N TYR A 122 5.54 -0.92 -14.67
CA TYR A 122 4.28 -0.38 -14.16
C TYR A 122 4.17 1.14 -14.20
N ASN A 123 5.21 1.83 -14.62
CA ASN A 123 5.18 3.29 -14.76
C ASN A 123 4.04 3.73 -15.68
N TRP A 124 3.87 3.01 -16.79
CA TRP A 124 2.81 3.26 -17.75
C TRP A 124 1.41 3.08 -17.14
N ALA A 125 1.24 2.05 -16.31
CA ALA A 125 -0.03 1.78 -15.66
C ALA A 125 -0.42 2.90 -14.70
N ILE A 126 0.55 3.47 -13.99
CA ILE A 126 0.32 4.61 -13.08
C ILE A 126 -0.12 5.84 -13.88
N GLU A 127 0.56 6.14 -14.96
CA GLU A 127 0.24 7.28 -15.82
C GLU A 127 -1.14 7.14 -16.45
N GLU A 128 -1.47 5.95 -16.93
CA GLU A 128 -2.78 5.66 -17.50
C GLU A 128 -3.89 5.85 -16.48
N ARG A 129 -3.67 5.38 -15.25
CA ARG A 129 -4.64 5.52 -14.17
C ARG A 129 -4.85 6.99 -13.82
N THR A 130 -3.79 7.75 -13.75
CA THR A 130 -3.85 9.19 -13.48
C THR A 130 -4.64 9.89 -14.57
N LEU A 131 -4.44 9.51 -15.81
CA LEU A 131 -5.15 10.08 -16.95
C LEU A 131 -6.65 9.78 -16.88
N LEU A 132 -6.99 8.52 -16.57
CA LEU A 132 -8.38 8.11 -16.43
C LEU A 132 -9.08 8.86 -15.30
N ASP A 133 -8.40 9.02 -14.16
CA ASP A 133 -8.95 9.78 -13.04
C ASP A 133 -9.20 11.23 -13.44
N LEU A 134 -8.29 11.82 -14.19
CA LEU A 134 -8.44 13.19 -14.68
C LEU A 134 -9.66 13.32 -15.61
N TYR A 135 -9.83 12.38 -16.54
CA TYR A 135 -10.97 12.37 -17.44
C TYR A 135 -12.29 12.24 -16.67
N GLN A 136 -12.32 11.39 -15.63
CA GLN A 136 -13.51 11.23 -14.80
C GLN A 136 -13.86 12.54 -14.06
N GLU A 137 -12.87 13.25 -13.58
CA GLU A 137 -13.08 14.55 -12.95
C GLU A 137 -13.67 15.57 -13.92
N LEU A 138 -13.15 15.58 -15.15
CA LEU A 138 -13.64 16.49 -16.19
C LEU A 138 -15.10 16.18 -16.58
N GLU A 139 -15.47 14.90 -16.63
CA GLU A 139 -16.85 14.50 -16.92
C GLU A 139 -17.82 14.90 -15.81
N LYS A 140 -17.36 14.97 -14.57
CA LYS A 140 -18.16 15.39 -13.43
C LYS A 140 -18.33 16.90 -13.32
N SER A 141 -17.49 17.65 -14.03
CA SER A 141 -17.57 19.11 -14.02
C SER A 141 -18.76 19.58 -14.86
N PRO A 142 -19.62 20.48 -14.33
CA PRO A 142 -20.75 21.00 -15.08
C PRO A 142 -20.31 21.91 -16.22
#